data_a17fa95550e1347d986b47062fa3fb2b
#
_entry.id   a17fa95550e1347d986b47062fa3fb2b
#
_cell.length_a   1.000
_cell.length_b   1.000
_cell.length_c   1.000
_cell.angle_alpha   90.00
_cell.angle_beta   90.00
_cell.angle_gamma   90.00
#
_symmetry.space_group_name_H-M   'P 1'
#
loop_
_entity.id
_entity.type
_entity.pdbx_description
1 polymer ?
#
loop_
_entity_poly.entity_id
_entity_poly.type
_entity_poly.pdbx_seq_one_letter_code
_entity_poly.pdbx_strand_id
1 'polypeptide(L)'
;MPVVQCMKCTQDGKYVDQLEKLTVYDHTLSPKVKPPKFNKVPFKKIKLPDELYDDLYDEYYNLEFEPLIGGIQDHPEWGKTISGISNIKTNPHVGYAGVSDAFVEKAFDILTPIVEEWSGIELLPTVSYGIRHYPDGSVLNLHRDIIQSHVLSCIIYVDRISPENWALDYYDHQHNHHEVFFEKGDVLLYESLCVHGRTTPFEGEFYRNMYFHWRPAVWEEQFLEKYRRMKSSFRDEEHFLQYYDKT
;
A
#
# COMPACT_ATOMS: atom_id res chain seq x y z
N MET A 1 -9.98 13.94 -12.80
CA MET A 1 -8.86 12.96 -12.82
C MET A 1 -8.52 12.70 -11.39
N PRO A 2 -8.50 11.45 -10.89
CA PRO A 2 -8.09 11.21 -9.53
C PRO A 2 -6.61 11.59 -9.43
N VAL A 3 -6.35 12.62 -8.66
CA VAL A 3 -4.99 13.07 -8.38
C VAL A 3 -4.39 12.09 -7.38
N VAL A 4 -3.40 11.32 -7.79
CA VAL A 4 -2.51 10.64 -6.85
C VAL A 4 -1.82 11.75 -6.07
N GLN A 5 -2.29 11.99 -4.84
CA GLN A 5 -1.71 13.02 -3.99
C GLN A 5 -0.34 12.54 -3.50
N CYS A 6 0.69 12.97 -4.16
CA CYS A 6 2.04 12.92 -3.65
C CYS A 6 2.44 14.36 -3.26
N MET A 7 2.45 14.65 -1.98
CA MET A 7 2.72 16.01 -1.46
C MET A 7 4.06 16.60 -1.92
N LYS A 8 5.09 15.78 -2.15
CA LYS A 8 6.38 16.25 -2.70
C LYS A 8 6.52 16.10 -4.22
N CYS A 9 5.76 15.20 -4.84
CA CYS A 9 5.82 15.03 -6.29
C CYS A 9 5.22 16.20 -7.07
N THR A 10 4.23 16.90 -6.48
CA THR A 10 3.58 18.05 -7.13
C THR A 10 4.37 19.35 -7.02
N GLN A 11 5.23 19.49 -6.00
CA GLN A 11 5.99 20.74 -5.82
C GLN A 11 7.24 20.85 -6.68
N ASP A 12 7.91 19.76 -7.05
CA ASP A 12 9.21 19.83 -7.70
C ASP A 12 9.28 19.27 -9.13
N GLY A 13 8.27 18.59 -9.65
CA GLY A 13 8.28 17.99 -11.00
C GLY A 13 9.39 16.93 -11.24
N LYS A 14 10.40 16.92 -10.39
CA LYS A 14 11.61 16.08 -10.52
C LYS A 14 11.40 14.60 -10.14
N TYR A 15 10.37 14.32 -9.35
CA TYR A 15 10.12 12.96 -8.87
C TYR A 15 9.46 12.08 -9.93
N VAL A 16 8.61 12.66 -10.79
CA VAL A 16 8.00 11.95 -11.92
C VAL A 16 9.08 11.52 -12.90
N ASP A 17 10.05 12.38 -13.18
CA ASP A 17 11.19 12.09 -14.05
C ASP A 17 12.11 10.95 -13.54
N GLN A 18 12.23 10.80 -12.21
CA GLN A 18 13.01 9.70 -11.62
C GLN A 18 12.24 8.38 -11.62
N LEU A 19 10.93 8.43 -11.41
CA LEU A 19 10.06 7.24 -11.52
C LEU A 19 10.04 6.71 -12.97
N GLU A 20 9.99 7.58 -13.98
CA GLU A 20 10.04 7.18 -15.39
C GLU A 20 11.35 6.49 -15.78
N LYS A 21 12.48 6.90 -15.20
CA LYS A 21 13.80 6.27 -15.47
C LYS A 21 14.00 4.94 -14.74
N LEU A 22 13.24 4.68 -13.66
CA LEU A 22 13.36 3.47 -12.84
C LEU A 22 12.40 2.34 -13.28
N THR A 23 11.55 2.59 -14.25
CA THR A 23 10.45 1.69 -14.62
C THR A 23 10.75 0.63 -15.68
N VAL A 24 11.99 0.47 -16.11
CA VAL A 24 12.36 -0.69 -16.95
C VAL A 24 12.59 -1.89 -16.05
N TYR A 25 11.52 -2.62 -15.78
CA TYR A 25 11.58 -3.87 -15.02
C TYR A 25 12.15 -5.01 -15.86
N ASP A 26 13.36 -5.41 -15.54
CA ASP A 26 13.90 -6.68 -15.99
C ASP A 26 13.36 -7.80 -15.08
N HIS A 27 12.51 -8.67 -15.63
CA HIS A 27 11.86 -9.76 -14.92
C HIS A 27 12.78 -10.95 -14.56
N THR A 28 14.09 -10.85 -14.83
CA THR A 28 15.05 -11.98 -14.71
C THR A 28 15.77 -12.06 -13.37
N LEU A 29 15.10 -11.75 -12.26
CA LEU A 29 15.82 -11.37 -11.07
C LEU A 29 15.98 -12.38 -9.96
N SER A 30 17.13 -12.22 -9.29
CA SER A 30 17.63 -13.09 -8.26
C SER A 30 16.63 -13.25 -7.09
N PRO A 31 16.19 -14.46 -6.80
CA PRO A 31 15.35 -14.79 -5.64
C PRO A 31 16.03 -14.53 -4.29
N LYS A 32 17.32 -14.20 -4.30
CA LYS A 32 18.14 -14.06 -3.08
C LYS A 32 18.06 -12.70 -2.40
N VAL A 33 17.39 -11.71 -2.97
CA VAL A 33 17.29 -10.37 -2.36
C VAL A 33 16.14 -10.36 -1.37
N LYS A 34 16.46 -10.51 -0.08
CA LYS A 34 15.47 -10.32 1.00
C LYS A 34 15.14 -8.84 1.15
N PRO A 35 13.88 -8.47 1.46
CA PRO A 35 13.53 -7.10 1.77
C PRO A 35 14.34 -6.59 2.97
N PRO A 36 14.59 -5.28 3.07
CA PRO A 36 15.17 -4.69 4.27
C PRO A 36 14.25 -5.02 5.46
N LYS A 37 14.86 -5.18 6.62
CA LYS A 37 14.15 -5.52 7.85
C LYS A 37 14.37 -4.39 8.85
N PHE A 38 13.28 -3.79 9.31
CA PHE A 38 13.30 -2.72 10.31
C PHE A 38 12.87 -3.25 11.68
N ASN A 39 11.95 -4.19 11.73
CA ASN A 39 11.41 -4.74 12.97
C ASN A 39 11.56 -6.26 13.07
N LYS A 40 11.55 -6.77 14.31
CA LYS A 40 11.48 -8.21 14.56
C LYS A 40 10.15 -8.79 14.06
N VAL A 41 9.05 -8.07 14.33
CA VAL A 41 7.71 -8.36 13.80
C VAL A 41 7.39 -7.22 12.83
N PRO A 42 7.24 -7.49 11.52
CA PRO A 42 7.19 -6.46 10.49
C PRO A 42 5.83 -5.79 10.35
N PHE A 43 4.95 -5.95 11.32
CA PHE A 43 3.69 -5.21 11.41
C PHE A 43 3.27 -4.98 12.86
N LYS A 44 2.47 -3.95 13.08
CA LYS A 44 1.90 -3.61 14.40
C LYS A 44 0.52 -2.97 14.19
N LYS A 45 -0.47 -3.50 14.88
CA LYS A 45 -1.80 -2.88 14.91
C LYS A 45 -1.87 -1.89 16.08
N ILE A 46 -2.38 -0.69 15.79
CA ILE A 46 -2.62 0.40 16.76
C ILE A 46 -4.04 0.92 16.58
N LYS A 47 -4.46 1.83 17.44
CA LYS A 47 -5.68 2.63 17.21
C LYS A 47 -5.32 3.95 16.52
N LEU A 48 -6.21 4.39 15.65
CA LEU A 48 -6.13 5.71 15.03
C LEU A 48 -6.17 6.77 16.14
N PRO A 49 -5.23 7.72 16.19
CA PRO A 49 -5.30 8.84 17.13
C PRO A 49 -6.65 9.55 17.05
N ASP A 50 -7.22 9.89 18.21
CA ASP A 50 -8.58 10.46 18.31
C ASP A 50 -8.78 11.70 17.42
N GLU A 51 -7.77 12.57 17.37
CA GLU A 51 -7.77 13.79 16.55
C GLU A 51 -7.79 13.52 15.02
N LEU A 52 -7.36 12.34 14.57
CA LEU A 52 -7.50 11.90 13.18
C LEU A 52 -8.79 11.11 12.97
N TYR A 53 -9.26 10.44 14.00
CA TYR A 53 -10.47 9.66 13.94
C TYR A 53 -11.68 10.55 13.63
N ASP A 54 -11.85 11.62 14.40
CA ASP A 54 -12.97 12.53 14.24
C ASP A 54 -12.94 13.22 12.88
N ASP A 55 -11.79 13.77 12.47
CA ASP A 55 -11.64 14.44 11.17
C ASP A 55 -11.90 13.48 9.99
N LEU A 56 -11.38 12.24 10.06
CA LEU A 56 -11.59 11.25 9.01
C LEU A 56 -13.08 10.96 8.82
N TYR A 57 -13.82 10.77 9.91
CA TYR A 57 -15.22 10.40 9.82
C TYR A 57 -16.10 11.57 9.49
N ASP A 58 -15.74 12.81 9.88
CA ASP A 58 -16.41 14.02 9.46
C ASP A 58 -16.32 14.22 7.94
N GLU A 59 -15.16 13.95 7.34
CA GLU A 59 -15.03 13.96 5.88
C GLU A 59 -15.74 12.75 5.24
N TYR A 60 -15.50 11.55 5.77
CA TYR A 60 -15.95 10.27 5.20
C TYR A 60 -17.44 10.21 4.92
N TYR A 61 -18.27 10.67 5.85
CA TYR A 61 -19.73 10.63 5.68
C TYR A 61 -20.28 11.55 4.59
N ASN A 62 -19.45 12.48 4.10
CA ASN A 62 -19.78 13.39 3.03
C ASN A 62 -19.14 13.02 1.68
N LEU A 63 -18.39 11.90 1.60
CA LEU A 63 -17.71 11.50 0.38
C LEU A 63 -18.61 10.69 -0.55
N GLU A 64 -18.51 11.00 -1.84
CA GLU A 64 -19.03 10.17 -2.91
C GLU A 64 -17.92 9.30 -3.48
N PHE A 65 -18.21 8.01 -3.66
CA PHE A 65 -17.25 7.03 -4.20
C PHE A 65 -17.49 6.85 -5.69
N GLU A 66 -16.53 7.29 -6.48
CA GLU A 66 -16.55 7.09 -7.92
C GLU A 66 -15.84 5.77 -8.30
N PRO A 67 -16.32 5.04 -9.32
CA PRO A 67 -15.57 3.93 -9.88
C PRO A 67 -14.19 4.40 -10.34
N LEU A 68 -13.15 3.65 -10.02
CA LEU A 68 -11.82 3.82 -10.62
C LEU A 68 -11.87 3.41 -12.10
N ILE A 69 -12.61 4.18 -12.90
CA ILE A 69 -12.65 4.02 -14.35
C ILE A 69 -11.32 4.56 -14.89
N GLY A 70 -10.58 3.74 -15.60
CA GLY A 70 -9.30 4.13 -16.14
C GLY A 70 -8.27 4.35 -15.04
N GLY A 71 -8.19 3.46 -14.10
CA GLY A 71 -7.11 3.44 -13.12
C GLY A 71 -5.76 3.49 -13.83
N ILE A 72 -4.68 3.55 -13.08
CA ILE A 72 -3.29 3.56 -13.60
C ILE A 72 -3.06 2.50 -14.70
N GLN A 73 -3.92 1.48 -14.79
CA GLN A 73 -3.94 0.48 -15.85
C GLN A 73 -4.22 1.04 -17.26
N ASP A 74 -4.97 2.14 -17.37
CA ASP A 74 -5.32 2.76 -18.66
C ASP A 74 -4.43 3.96 -18.99
N HIS A 75 -3.48 4.32 -18.10
CA HIS A 75 -2.50 5.34 -18.45
C HIS A 75 -1.56 4.76 -19.52
N PRO A 76 -1.46 5.36 -20.74
CA PRO A 76 -0.73 4.79 -21.86
C PRO A 76 0.74 4.46 -21.58
N GLU A 77 1.33 5.18 -20.62
CA GLU A 77 2.72 5.00 -20.20
C GLU A 77 2.85 4.20 -18.90
N TRP A 78 1.93 4.38 -17.96
CA TRP A 78 1.98 3.75 -16.63
C TRP A 78 1.36 2.36 -16.60
N GLY A 79 0.35 2.10 -17.41
CA GLY A 79 -0.26 0.76 -17.54
C GLY A 79 0.70 -0.29 -18.09
N LYS A 80 1.75 0.14 -18.79
CA LYS A 80 2.82 -0.75 -19.30
C LYS A 80 3.95 -0.99 -18.29
N THR A 81 4.09 -0.11 -17.30
CA THR A 81 5.28 -0.03 -16.44
C THR A 81 5.03 -0.47 -15.01
N ILE A 82 3.79 -0.46 -14.53
CA ILE A 82 3.47 -0.81 -13.16
C ILE A 82 2.73 -2.15 -13.14
N SER A 83 3.47 -3.21 -13.38
CA SER A 83 2.97 -4.59 -13.26
C SER A 83 2.47 -4.92 -11.84
N GLY A 84 2.82 -4.13 -10.83
CA GLY A 84 2.33 -4.26 -9.46
C GLY A 84 0.89 -3.78 -9.26
N ILE A 85 0.38 -2.89 -10.10
CA ILE A 85 -0.99 -2.38 -9.99
C ILE A 85 -2.00 -3.27 -10.72
N SER A 86 -1.53 -4.14 -11.58
CA SER A 86 -2.35 -5.23 -12.14
C SER A 86 -2.89 -6.21 -11.06
N ASN A 87 -2.58 -5.96 -9.80
CA ASN A 87 -3.04 -6.77 -8.67
C ASN A 87 -4.51 -6.58 -8.33
N ILE A 88 -5.14 -5.51 -8.83
CA ILE A 88 -6.59 -5.34 -8.76
C ILE A 88 -7.19 -5.97 -10.03
N LYS A 89 -6.94 -7.24 -10.21
CA LYS A 89 -7.18 -7.95 -11.45
C LYS A 89 -8.65 -8.11 -11.82
N THR A 90 -9.54 -7.93 -10.89
CA THR A 90 -10.88 -8.50 -11.08
C THR A 90 -11.96 -7.49 -10.86
N ASN A 91 -11.59 -6.25 -10.56
CA ASN A 91 -12.61 -5.33 -10.16
C ASN A 91 -12.62 -4.06 -10.99
N PRO A 92 -13.36 -4.05 -12.12
CA PRO A 92 -13.60 -2.83 -12.88
C PRO A 92 -14.33 -1.74 -12.07
N HIS A 93 -14.75 -2.06 -10.84
CA HIS A 93 -15.60 -1.22 -10.01
C HIS A 93 -14.99 -0.89 -8.63
N VAL A 94 -13.70 -1.12 -8.40
CA VAL A 94 -13.06 -0.57 -7.21
C VAL A 94 -13.28 0.94 -7.21
N GLY A 95 -13.95 1.42 -6.16
CA GLY A 95 -14.25 2.82 -6.02
C GLY A 95 -13.12 3.58 -5.32
N TYR A 96 -13.17 4.88 -5.45
CA TYR A 96 -12.22 5.77 -4.82
C TYR A 96 -12.92 7.07 -4.39
N ALA A 97 -12.54 7.59 -3.22
CA ALA A 97 -12.90 8.95 -2.82
C ALA A 97 -11.66 9.66 -2.28
N GLY A 98 -11.39 10.87 -2.77
CA GLY A 98 -10.36 11.74 -2.23
C GLY A 98 -10.79 12.31 -0.88
N VAL A 99 -9.86 12.45 0.04
CA VAL A 99 -9.99 13.25 1.24
C VAL A 99 -9.30 14.60 1.02
N SER A 100 -9.54 15.57 1.90
CA SER A 100 -8.93 16.90 1.78
C SER A 100 -7.40 16.85 1.93
N ASP A 101 -6.70 17.78 1.25
CA ASP A 101 -5.26 17.95 1.42
C ASP A 101 -4.91 18.26 2.89
N ALA A 102 -5.73 19.04 3.56
CA ALA A 102 -5.56 19.39 4.96
C ALA A 102 -5.60 18.16 5.87
N PHE A 103 -6.50 17.21 5.62
CA PHE A 103 -6.54 15.95 6.34
C PHE A 103 -5.27 15.13 6.08
N VAL A 104 -4.84 15.02 4.82
CA VAL A 104 -3.64 14.26 4.45
C VAL A 104 -2.39 14.83 5.11
N GLU A 105 -2.22 16.16 5.11
CA GLU A 105 -1.11 16.85 5.78
C GLU A 105 -1.11 16.57 7.27
N LYS A 106 -2.24 16.80 7.94
CA LYS A 106 -2.42 16.51 9.38
C LYS A 106 -2.13 15.04 9.70
N ALA A 107 -2.61 14.12 8.87
CA ALA A 107 -2.39 12.69 9.08
C ALA A 107 -0.90 12.32 8.97
N PHE A 108 -0.17 12.87 8.01
CA PHE A 108 1.28 12.68 7.94
C PHE A 108 2.01 13.26 9.14
N ASP A 109 1.63 14.47 9.59
CA ASP A 109 2.26 15.11 10.75
C ASP A 109 2.10 14.28 12.03
N ILE A 110 0.94 13.64 12.21
CA ILE A 110 0.63 12.82 13.39
C ILE A 110 1.19 11.41 13.27
N LEU A 111 1.05 10.77 12.10
CA LEU A 111 1.42 9.37 11.93
C LEU A 111 2.92 9.17 11.70
N THR A 112 3.63 10.12 11.09
CA THR A 112 5.08 9.99 10.82
C THR A 112 5.87 9.70 12.10
N PRO A 113 5.77 10.47 13.19
CA PRO A 113 6.51 10.16 14.42
C PRO A 113 6.13 8.80 15.04
N ILE A 114 4.89 8.35 14.87
CA ILE A 114 4.45 7.03 15.36
C ILE A 114 5.12 5.90 14.56
N VAL A 115 5.22 6.07 13.22
CA VAL A 115 5.86 5.08 12.35
C VAL A 115 7.38 5.10 12.55
N GLU A 116 7.99 6.27 12.78
CA GLU A 116 9.40 6.41 13.12
C GLU A 116 9.76 5.75 14.45
N GLU A 117 8.95 5.97 15.50
CA GLU A 117 9.12 5.29 16.78
C GLU A 117 9.04 3.79 16.64
N TRP A 118 8.07 3.29 15.86
CA TRP A 118 7.90 1.87 15.62
C TRP A 118 9.04 1.26 14.81
N SER A 119 9.51 1.94 13.77
CA SER A 119 10.53 1.43 12.85
C SER A 119 11.97 1.71 13.30
N GLY A 120 12.17 2.69 14.18
CA GLY A 120 13.48 3.11 14.66
C GLY A 120 14.31 3.89 13.65
N ILE A 121 13.70 4.42 12.59
CA ILE A 121 14.39 5.16 11.52
C ILE A 121 13.64 6.45 11.18
N GLU A 122 14.38 7.46 10.72
CA GLU A 122 13.82 8.70 10.18
C GLU A 122 13.15 8.45 8.82
N LEU A 123 11.97 9.03 8.62
CA LEU A 123 11.11 8.77 7.47
C LEU A 123 10.75 10.04 6.71
N LEU A 124 10.57 9.90 5.41
CA LEU A 124 9.96 10.90 4.54
C LEU A 124 8.57 10.41 4.11
N PRO A 125 7.50 11.17 4.40
CA PRO A 125 6.20 10.94 3.81
C PRO A 125 6.30 10.96 2.28
N THR A 126 5.59 10.05 1.63
CA THR A 126 5.66 9.93 0.16
C THR A 126 4.30 10.01 -0.51
N VAL A 127 3.42 9.09 -0.22
CA VAL A 127 2.14 8.98 -0.92
C VAL A 127 1.03 8.68 0.08
N SER A 128 -0.10 9.35 -0.08
CA SER A 128 -1.38 8.93 0.44
C SER A 128 -2.35 8.75 -0.73
N TYR A 129 -3.02 7.62 -0.73
CA TYR A 129 -4.16 7.41 -1.60
C TYR A 129 -5.42 7.65 -0.78
N GLY A 130 -6.40 8.33 -1.30
CA GLY A 130 -7.68 8.49 -0.63
C GLY A 130 -8.32 7.16 -0.21
N ILE A 131 -9.57 7.17 0.14
CA ILE A 131 -10.27 5.98 0.60
C ILE A 131 -10.59 5.09 -0.60
N ARG A 132 -10.10 3.85 -0.57
CA ARG A 132 -10.48 2.81 -1.53
C ARG A 132 -11.75 2.12 -1.08
N HIS A 133 -12.62 1.86 -2.04
CA HIS A 133 -13.87 1.12 -1.88
C HIS A 133 -13.77 -0.18 -2.69
N TYR A 134 -13.80 -1.29 -1.99
CA TYR A 134 -13.78 -2.64 -2.57
C TYR A 134 -15.19 -3.21 -2.52
N PRO A 135 -15.85 -3.42 -3.67
CA PRO A 135 -17.16 -4.07 -3.75
C PRO A 135 -17.05 -5.59 -3.63
N ASP A 136 -18.20 -6.26 -3.63
CA ASP A 136 -18.31 -7.71 -3.61
C ASP A 136 -17.45 -8.40 -4.67
N GLY A 137 -16.84 -9.54 -4.32
CA GLY A 137 -15.93 -10.28 -5.19
C GLY A 137 -14.52 -9.70 -5.34
N SER A 138 -14.20 -8.58 -4.66
CA SER A 138 -12.87 -7.98 -4.73
C SER A 138 -11.77 -8.90 -4.24
N VAL A 139 -10.67 -8.95 -4.96
CA VAL A 139 -9.44 -9.66 -4.59
C VAL A 139 -8.25 -8.72 -4.76
N LEU A 140 -7.31 -8.77 -3.83
CA LEU A 140 -6.03 -8.09 -3.95
C LEU A 140 -4.93 -9.15 -4.00
N ASN A 141 -4.33 -9.35 -5.17
CA ASN A 141 -3.27 -10.35 -5.35
C ASN A 141 -2.09 -10.09 -4.41
N LEU A 142 -1.39 -11.15 -4.03
CA LEU A 142 -0.16 -11.04 -3.25
C LEU A 142 0.87 -10.20 -4.02
N HIS A 143 1.41 -9.20 -3.33
CA HIS A 143 2.37 -8.26 -3.92
C HIS A 143 3.30 -7.67 -2.85
N ARG A 144 4.29 -6.95 -3.30
CA ARG A 144 5.10 -6.02 -2.53
C ARG A 144 4.86 -4.63 -3.09
N ASP A 145 4.93 -3.65 -2.23
CA ASP A 145 4.78 -2.27 -2.64
C ASP A 145 6.01 -1.74 -3.39
N ILE A 146 5.92 -0.51 -3.85
CA ILE A 146 6.96 0.15 -4.66
C ILE A 146 8.12 0.58 -3.77
N ILE A 147 9.29 -0.02 -3.99
CA ILE A 147 10.47 0.22 -3.17
C ILE A 147 10.95 1.68 -3.15
N GLN A 148 10.64 2.46 -4.15
CA GLN A 148 11.05 3.87 -4.23
C GLN A 148 10.29 4.78 -3.27
N SER A 149 9.08 4.40 -2.90
CA SER A 149 8.16 5.27 -2.16
C SER A 149 7.35 4.58 -1.06
N HIS A 150 7.19 3.26 -1.11
CA HIS A 150 6.32 2.50 -0.23
C HIS A 150 7.16 1.46 0.53
N VAL A 151 7.96 1.89 1.49
CA VAL A 151 8.87 1.02 2.24
C VAL A 151 8.26 0.65 3.59
N LEU A 152 7.71 1.66 4.25
CA LEU A 152 6.91 1.53 5.45
C LEU A 152 5.56 2.16 5.16
N SER A 153 4.51 1.55 5.63
CA SER A 153 3.15 1.96 5.28
C SER A 153 2.20 1.80 6.45
N CYS A 154 1.07 2.47 6.38
CA CYS A 154 -0.06 2.12 7.22
C CYS A 154 -1.35 1.95 6.41
N ILE A 155 -2.20 1.07 6.92
CA ILE A 155 -3.57 0.91 6.47
C ILE A 155 -4.47 1.42 7.57
N ILE A 156 -5.26 2.45 7.29
CA ILE A 156 -6.35 2.89 8.16
C ILE A 156 -7.62 2.18 7.67
N TYR A 157 -8.18 1.34 8.53
CA TYR A 157 -9.48 0.75 8.25
C TYR A 157 -10.58 1.81 8.48
N VAL A 158 -11.45 1.98 7.49
CA VAL A 158 -12.51 3.01 7.53
C VAL A 158 -13.85 2.38 7.87
N ASP A 159 -14.35 1.49 7.00
CA ASP A 159 -15.70 0.94 7.16
C ASP A 159 -15.93 -0.30 6.29
N ARG A 160 -16.98 -1.07 6.61
CA ARG A 160 -17.48 -2.17 5.78
C ARG A 160 -18.97 -2.43 6.02
N ILE A 161 -19.60 -3.00 5.01
CA ILE A 161 -20.87 -3.72 5.13
C ILE A 161 -20.63 -5.14 4.60
N SER A 162 -20.48 -6.08 5.51
CA SER A 162 -20.23 -7.48 5.21
C SER A 162 -20.63 -8.39 6.39
N PRO A 163 -21.06 -9.64 6.15
CA PRO A 163 -21.32 -10.59 7.22
C PRO A 163 -20.04 -10.96 7.97
N GLU A 164 -18.92 -11.10 7.25
CA GLU A 164 -17.64 -11.50 7.80
C GLU A 164 -16.57 -10.42 7.59
N ASN A 165 -15.51 -10.49 8.38
CA ASN A 165 -14.36 -9.61 8.22
C ASN A 165 -13.45 -10.11 7.09
N TRP A 166 -12.84 -9.21 6.34
CA TRP A 166 -11.98 -9.53 5.22
C TRP A 166 -10.51 -9.37 5.61
N ALA A 167 -9.83 -10.49 5.80
CA ALA A 167 -8.45 -10.52 6.24
C ALA A 167 -7.49 -9.89 5.23
N LEU A 168 -6.45 -9.23 5.74
CA LEU A 168 -5.22 -8.99 4.99
C LEU A 168 -4.29 -10.17 5.20
N ASP A 169 -3.95 -10.86 4.11
CA ASP A 169 -2.88 -11.86 4.07
C ASP A 169 -1.53 -11.14 4.13
N TYR A 170 -0.72 -11.45 5.12
CA TYR A 170 0.60 -10.85 5.31
C TYR A 170 1.65 -11.92 5.58
N TYR A 171 2.76 -11.89 4.84
CA TYR A 171 3.86 -12.84 5.00
C TYR A 171 5.06 -12.10 5.61
N ASP A 172 5.51 -12.55 6.78
CA ASP A 172 6.63 -11.94 7.49
C ASP A 172 7.99 -12.23 6.82
N HIS A 173 9.07 -11.76 7.43
CA HIS A 173 10.44 -11.96 6.91
C HIS A 173 10.89 -13.44 6.88
N GLN A 174 10.20 -14.30 7.57
CA GLN A 174 10.40 -15.75 7.58
C GLN A 174 9.38 -16.47 6.67
N HIS A 175 8.54 -15.71 5.96
CA HIS A 175 7.44 -16.19 5.12
C HIS A 175 6.32 -16.93 5.90
N ASN A 176 6.22 -16.68 7.21
CA ASN A 176 5.05 -17.14 7.93
C ASN A 176 3.84 -16.31 7.52
N HIS A 177 2.74 -16.98 7.25
CA HIS A 177 1.46 -16.37 6.91
C HIS A 177 0.74 -15.86 8.16
N HIS A 178 0.21 -14.65 8.08
CA HIS A 178 -0.61 -14.01 9.09
C HIS A 178 -1.88 -13.46 8.43
N GLU A 179 -3.03 -13.75 9.02
CA GLU A 179 -4.29 -13.11 8.69
C GLU A 179 -4.53 -11.93 9.64
N VAL A 180 -4.61 -10.73 9.09
CA VAL A 180 -4.82 -9.51 9.87
C VAL A 180 -6.24 -9.00 9.64
N PHE A 181 -7.04 -9.01 10.69
CA PHE A 181 -8.39 -8.49 10.71
C PHE A 181 -8.45 -7.11 11.32
N PHE A 182 -9.40 -6.29 10.86
CA PHE A 182 -9.53 -4.91 11.27
C PHE A 182 -10.90 -4.63 11.87
N GLU A 183 -10.91 -3.78 12.89
CA GLU A 183 -12.10 -3.17 13.46
C GLU A 183 -12.04 -1.64 13.30
N LYS A 184 -13.18 -0.97 13.41
CA LYS A 184 -13.28 0.49 13.25
C LYS A 184 -12.26 1.22 14.14
N GLY A 185 -11.51 2.12 13.53
CA GLY A 185 -10.42 2.83 14.16
C GLY A 185 -9.10 2.04 14.29
N ASP A 186 -8.99 0.85 13.68
CA ASP A 186 -7.70 0.16 13.60
C ASP A 186 -6.81 0.75 12.51
N VAL A 187 -5.52 0.85 12.83
CA VAL A 187 -4.45 1.16 11.89
C VAL A 187 -3.41 0.06 11.95
N LEU A 188 -3.05 -0.50 10.82
CA LEU A 188 -1.92 -1.42 10.70
C LEU A 188 -0.71 -0.67 10.20
N LEU A 189 0.35 -0.58 11.01
CA LEU A 189 1.69 -0.22 10.57
C LEU A 189 2.35 -1.47 10.00
N TYR A 190 2.98 -1.40 8.82
CA TYR A 190 3.59 -2.58 8.22
C TYR A 190 4.77 -2.25 7.31
N GLU A 191 5.71 -3.21 7.23
CA GLU A 191 6.82 -3.17 6.29
C GLU A 191 6.29 -3.64 4.92
N SER A 192 5.97 -2.70 4.05
CA SER A 192 5.24 -2.95 2.81
C SER A 192 6.04 -3.66 1.71
N LEU A 193 7.33 -3.87 1.95
CA LEU A 193 8.16 -4.74 1.10
C LEU A 193 8.06 -6.22 1.50
N CYS A 194 7.42 -6.57 2.61
CA CYS A 194 6.91 -7.92 2.88
C CYS A 194 5.70 -8.19 2.00
N VAL A 195 5.55 -9.44 1.57
CA VAL A 195 4.43 -9.83 0.69
C VAL A 195 3.11 -9.75 1.42
N HIS A 196 2.13 -9.11 0.82
CA HIS A 196 0.80 -8.98 1.38
C HIS A 196 -0.27 -8.89 0.28
N GLY A 197 -1.52 -9.08 0.67
CA GLY A 197 -2.66 -9.04 -0.25
C GLY A 197 -3.96 -9.43 0.44
N ARG A 198 -4.97 -9.74 -0.35
CA ARG A 198 -6.26 -10.29 0.11
C ARG A 198 -6.70 -11.31 -0.93
N THR A 199 -6.33 -12.55 -0.70
CA THR A 199 -6.47 -13.64 -1.68
C THR A 199 -7.86 -14.26 -1.70
N THR A 200 -8.57 -14.19 -0.59
CA THR A 200 -9.97 -14.59 -0.51
C THR A 200 -10.85 -13.49 -1.08
N PRO A 201 -11.79 -13.79 -2.00
CA PRO A 201 -12.74 -12.81 -2.49
C PRO A 201 -13.54 -12.18 -1.33
N PHE A 202 -13.71 -10.87 -1.38
CA PHE A 202 -14.56 -10.17 -0.43
C PHE A 202 -16.03 -10.55 -0.65
N GLU A 203 -16.73 -10.83 0.44
CA GLU A 203 -18.17 -11.09 0.42
C GLU A 203 -18.89 -9.99 1.24
N GLY A 204 -19.66 -9.16 0.56
CA GLY A 204 -20.38 -8.07 1.21
C GLY A 204 -20.70 -6.92 0.25
N GLU A 205 -21.27 -5.87 0.76
CA GLU A 205 -21.61 -4.69 -0.04
C GLU A 205 -20.38 -3.87 -0.36
N PHE A 206 -19.55 -3.58 0.66
CA PHE A 206 -18.27 -2.91 0.49
C PHE A 206 -17.30 -3.12 1.68
N TYR A 207 -16.02 -2.92 1.38
CA TYR A 207 -14.92 -2.77 2.34
C TYR A 207 -14.11 -1.53 1.98
N ARG A 208 -13.79 -0.67 2.95
CA ARG A 208 -13.11 0.61 2.74
C ARG A 208 -11.91 0.78 3.63
N ASN A 209 -10.80 1.21 3.05
CA ASN A 209 -9.60 1.59 3.80
C ASN A 209 -8.82 2.69 3.08
N MET A 210 -7.90 3.32 3.81
CA MET A 210 -7.02 4.36 3.33
C MET A 210 -5.57 3.97 3.60
N TYR A 211 -4.63 4.46 2.77
CA TYR A 211 -3.22 4.10 2.83
C TYR A 211 -2.35 5.34 2.92
N PHE A 212 -1.31 5.26 3.77
CA PHE A 212 -0.21 6.21 3.83
C PHE A 212 1.12 5.48 3.71
N HIS A 213 2.07 6.08 3.01
CA HIS A 213 3.33 5.45 2.70
C HIS A 213 4.52 6.37 3.00
N TRP A 214 5.61 5.77 3.45
CA TRP A 214 6.87 6.42 3.77
C TRP A 214 8.03 5.65 3.15
N ARG A 215 9.13 6.36 3.02
CA ARG A 215 10.45 5.78 2.75
C ARG A 215 11.45 6.25 3.80
N PRO A 216 12.55 5.53 4.06
CA PRO A 216 13.65 6.04 4.88
C PRO A 216 14.15 7.39 4.36
N ALA A 217 14.45 8.32 5.26
CA ALA A 217 14.99 9.64 4.90
C ALA A 217 16.33 9.50 4.18
N VAL A 218 17.15 8.54 4.64
CA VAL A 218 18.38 8.12 3.96
C VAL A 218 18.08 6.81 3.23
N TRP A 219 17.68 6.92 1.96
CA TRP A 219 17.38 5.79 1.10
C TRP A 219 18.32 5.85 -0.11
N GLU A 220 19.54 5.34 0.09
CA GLU A 220 20.62 5.45 -0.87
C GLU A 220 20.31 4.74 -2.19
N GLU A 221 20.80 5.28 -3.30
CA GLU A 221 20.61 4.74 -4.63
C GLU A 221 21.09 3.28 -4.75
N GLN A 222 22.15 2.91 -4.03
CA GLN A 222 22.62 1.53 -3.94
C GLN A 222 21.62 0.55 -3.31
N PHE A 223 20.79 1.00 -2.37
CA PHE A 223 19.69 0.21 -1.85
C PHE A 223 18.60 0.01 -2.89
N LEU A 224 18.22 1.07 -3.56
CA LEU A 224 17.27 1.01 -4.67
C LEU A 224 17.76 0.05 -5.75
N GLU A 225 19.03 0.13 -6.13
CA GLU A 225 19.67 -0.76 -7.11
C GLU A 225 19.62 -2.22 -6.67
N LYS A 226 19.92 -2.50 -5.40
CA LYS A 226 19.90 -3.84 -4.83
C LYS A 226 18.50 -4.44 -4.84
N TYR A 227 17.47 -3.64 -4.52
CA TYR A 227 16.11 -4.12 -4.32
C TYR A 227 15.19 -3.94 -5.54
N ARG A 228 15.53 -3.07 -6.50
CA ARG A 228 14.72 -2.84 -7.72
C ARG A 228 14.40 -4.14 -8.48
N ARG A 229 15.17 -5.14 -8.22
CA ARG A 229 15.07 -6.45 -8.85
C ARG A 229 14.20 -7.44 -8.09
N MET A 230 13.60 -7.10 -6.98
CA MET A 230 12.68 -8.00 -6.30
C MET A 230 11.38 -8.14 -7.09
N LYS A 231 10.90 -9.38 -7.22
CA LYS A 231 9.58 -9.61 -7.76
C LYS A 231 8.53 -9.01 -6.84
N SER A 232 7.65 -8.19 -7.39
CA SER A 232 6.68 -7.43 -6.62
C SER A 232 5.26 -8.02 -6.66
N SER A 233 5.01 -9.00 -7.56
CA SER A 233 3.66 -9.52 -7.77
C SER A 233 3.67 -11.03 -7.97
N PHE A 234 2.70 -11.73 -7.39
CA PHE A 234 2.55 -13.17 -7.44
C PHE A 234 1.11 -13.53 -7.84
N ARG A 235 0.92 -14.62 -8.58
CA ARG A 235 -0.41 -15.07 -9.02
C ARG A 235 -1.25 -15.57 -7.85
N ASP A 236 -0.59 -16.31 -6.94
CA ASP A 236 -1.16 -17.01 -5.81
C ASP A 236 -0.07 -17.32 -4.79
N GLU A 237 -0.44 -17.90 -3.66
CA GLU A 237 0.49 -18.29 -2.60
C GLU A 237 1.49 -19.34 -3.07
N GLU A 238 1.06 -20.35 -3.83
CA GLU A 238 1.94 -21.39 -4.35
C GLU A 238 3.05 -20.78 -5.21
N HIS A 239 2.72 -19.84 -6.09
CA HIS A 239 3.69 -19.13 -6.90
C HIS A 239 4.65 -18.27 -6.06
N PHE A 240 4.16 -17.66 -4.98
CA PHE A 240 4.99 -16.92 -4.04
C PHE A 240 5.97 -17.86 -3.32
N LEU A 241 5.49 -18.94 -2.72
CA LEU A 241 6.31 -19.91 -1.98
C LEU A 241 7.33 -20.60 -2.89
N GLN A 242 6.94 -21.06 -4.08
CA GLN A 242 7.87 -21.64 -5.06
C GLN A 242 9.00 -20.68 -5.47
N TYR A 243 8.75 -19.39 -5.44
CA TYR A 243 9.76 -18.39 -5.75
C TYR A 243 10.86 -18.32 -4.67
N TYR A 244 10.51 -18.62 -3.42
CA TYR A 244 11.43 -18.62 -2.28
C TYR A 244 12.05 -19.98 -1.96
N ASP A 245 11.32 -21.07 -2.20
CA ASP A 245 11.83 -22.45 -1.96
C ASP A 245 13.01 -22.83 -2.87
N LYS A 246 13.24 -22.08 -3.93
CA LYS A 246 14.36 -22.28 -4.87
C LYS A 246 15.64 -21.53 -4.47
N THR A 247 15.71 -20.99 -3.25
CA THR A 247 16.83 -20.20 -2.74
C THR A 247 17.48 -20.81 -1.52
#